data_a6a2257ce5975efe74e0626ca5fadd63
#
_entry.id   a6a2257ce5975efe74e0626ca5fadd63
#
_cell.length_a   1.000
_cell.length_b   1.000
_cell.length_c   1.000
_cell.angle_alpha   90.00
_cell.angle_beta   90.00
_cell.angle_gamma   90.00
#
_symmetry.space_group_name_H-M   'P 1'
#
loop_
_entity.id
_entity.type
_entity.pdbx_description
1 polymer ?
#
loop_
_entity_poly.entity_id
_entity_poly.type
_entity_poly.pdbx_seq_one_letter_code
_entity_poly.pdbx_strand_id
1 'polypeptide(L)'
;MSVTYQAVLWNRQKKIYDRVLALGVLLSIAAFVVVGAVLFPTVTAETLIIRSVGTVAFVLLHLILCIGPLCRIDSRFLPLLYNRRHMGVCMFLLALVHGGFSIVQFHAFGNRNPLVSVLVANPEMNAGLSQFPFQPLD
;
A
#
# COMPACT_ATOMS: atom_id res chain seq x y z
N MET A 1 -6.65 36.82 20.46
CA MET A 1 -7.25 36.57 19.13
C MET A 1 -7.66 35.11 19.07
N SER A 2 -8.95 34.81 19.16
CA SER A 2 -9.46 33.44 19.03
C SER A 2 -9.47 33.08 17.54
N VAL A 3 -8.56 32.20 17.12
CA VAL A 3 -8.58 31.63 15.78
C VAL A 3 -9.79 30.70 15.70
N THR A 4 -10.86 31.17 15.06
CA THR A 4 -12.04 30.33 14.79
C THR A 4 -11.61 29.21 13.86
N TYR A 5 -11.53 27.99 14.39
CA TYR A 5 -11.25 26.79 13.62
C TYR A 5 -12.42 26.54 12.65
N GLN A 6 -12.30 27.00 11.42
CA GLN A 6 -13.23 26.62 10.37
C GLN A 6 -12.99 25.16 10.03
N ALA A 7 -13.99 24.32 10.31
CA ALA A 7 -13.99 22.94 9.85
C ALA A 7 -13.73 22.92 8.34
N VAL A 8 -12.76 22.12 7.91
CA VAL A 8 -12.35 22.03 6.51
C VAL A 8 -13.54 21.62 5.67
N LEU A 9 -14.19 22.57 5.02
CA LEU A 9 -15.33 22.33 4.14
C LEU A 9 -14.89 21.40 3.01
N TRP A 10 -15.59 20.30 2.86
CA TRP A 10 -15.34 19.30 1.82
C TRP A 10 -15.82 19.84 0.47
N ASN A 11 -14.94 20.57 -0.19
CA ASN A 11 -15.22 21.29 -1.42
C ASN A 11 -15.32 20.31 -2.61
N ARG A 12 -16.09 20.66 -3.66
CA ARG A 12 -16.29 19.85 -4.87
C ARG A 12 -14.96 19.37 -5.49
N GLN A 13 -13.95 20.21 -5.50
CA GLN A 13 -12.61 19.89 -6.02
C GLN A 13 -11.92 18.79 -5.22
N LYS A 14 -12.05 18.78 -3.89
CA LYS A 14 -11.49 17.71 -3.04
C LYS A 14 -12.17 16.36 -3.32
N LYS A 15 -13.49 16.37 -3.53
CA LYS A 15 -14.23 15.14 -3.90
C LYS A 15 -13.79 14.57 -5.25
N ILE A 16 -13.53 15.44 -6.23
CA ILE A 16 -13.02 15.02 -7.55
C ILE A 16 -11.62 14.43 -7.38
N TYR A 17 -10.74 15.09 -6.63
CA TYR A 17 -9.40 14.59 -6.36
C TYR A 17 -9.42 13.21 -5.70
N ASP A 18 -10.25 13.02 -4.66
CA ASP A 18 -10.35 11.74 -3.96
C ASP A 18 -10.85 10.62 -4.88
N ARG A 19 -11.80 10.93 -5.79
CA ARG A 19 -12.27 9.96 -6.78
C ARG A 19 -11.18 9.59 -7.79
N VAL A 20 -10.44 10.58 -8.28
CA VAL A 20 -9.32 10.36 -9.22
C VAL A 20 -8.22 9.54 -8.54
N LEU A 21 -7.89 9.87 -7.30
CA LEU A 21 -6.91 9.13 -6.51
C LEU A 21 -7.36 7.67 -6.31
N ALA A 22 -8.60 7.47 -5.86
CA ALA A 22 -9.15 6.12 -5.65
C ALA A 22 -9.19 5.31 -6.95
N LEU A 23 -9.61 5.93 -8.06
CA LEU A 23 -9.63 5.28 -9.37
C LEU A 23 -8.21 4.92 -9.84
N GLY A 24 -7.25 5.82 -9.67
CA GLY A 24 -5.83 5.58 -10.00
C GLY A 24 -5.25 4.41 -9.20
N VAL A 25 -5.54 4.35 -7.90
CA VAL A 25 -5.12 3.25 -7.02
C VAL A 25 -5.75 1.93 -7.47
N LEU A 26 -7.06 1.90 -7.71
CA LEU A 26 -7.77 0.69 -8.17
C LEU A 26 -7.25 0.19 -9.52
N LEU A 27 -7.04 1.10 -10.48
CA LEU A 27 -6.48 0.74 -11.78
C LEU A 27 -5.05 0.21 -11.67
N SER A 28 -4.23 0.78 -10.78
CA SER A 28 -2.87 0.31 -10.54
C SER A 28 -2.85 -1.10 -9.94
N ILE A 29 -3.72 -1.38 -8.97
CA ILE A 29 -3.88 -2.71 -8.38
C ILE A 29 -4.35 -3.71 -9.44
N ALA A 30 -5.40 -3.36 -10.20
CA ALA A 30 -5.94 -4.22 -11.25
C ALA A 30 -4.91 -4.53 -12.33
N ALA A 31 -4.18 -3.52 -12.80
CA ALA A 31 -3.11 -3.69 -13.79
C ALA A 31 -2.01 -4.62 -13.27
N PHE A 32 -1.57 -4.43 -12.00
CA PHE A 32 -0.56 -5.28 -11.39
C PHE A 32 -1.02 -6.75 -11.30
N VAL A 33 -2.27 -6.97 -10.86
CA VAL A 33 -2.84 -8.33 -10.73
C VAL A 33 -2.97 -8.99 -12.10
N VAL A 34 -3.49 -8.28 -13.11
CA VAL A 34 -3.64 -8.82 -14.46
C VAL A 34 -2.30 -9.16 -15.08
N VAL A 35 -1.34 -8.23 -15.04
CA VAL A 35 0.01 -8.47 -15.56
C VAL A 35 0.68 -9.61 -14.82
N GLY A 36 0.57 -9.64 -13.49
CA GLY A 36 1.12 -10.71 -12.66
C GLY A 36 0.51 -12.07 -12.97
N ALA A 37 -0.80 -12.16 -13.17
CA ALA A 37 -1.49 -13.40 -13.51
C ALA A 37 -1.08 -13.93 -14.90
N VAL A 38 -0.82 -13.04 -15.86
CA VAL A 38 -0.40 -13.41 -17.21
C VAL A 38 1.07 -13.88 -17.22
N LEU A 39 1.95 -13.15 -16.53
CA LEU A 39 3.39 -13.46 -16.53
C LEU A 39 3.75 -14.63 -15.61
N PHE A 40 3.00 -14.80 -14.52
CA PHE A 40 3.29 -15.80 -13.48
C PHE A 40 2.04 -16.64 -13.16
N PRO A 41 1.59 -17.52 -14.04
CA PRO A 41 0.35 -18.29 -13.87
C PRO A 41 0.37 -19.27 -12.69
N THR A 42 1.54 -19.57 -12.13
CA THR A 42 1.73 -20.44 -10.96
C THR A 42 1.50 -19.73 -9.63
N VAL A 43 1.46 -18.40 -9.62
CA VAL A 43 1.27 -17.61 -8.39
C VAL A 43 -0.21 -17.52 -8.05
N THR A 44 -0.56 -17.77 -6.78
CA THR A 44 -1.94 -17.70 -6.31
C THR A 44 -2.49 -16.27 -6.37
N ALA A 45 -3.79 -16.13 -6.64
CA ALA A 45 -4.46 -14.82 -6.70
C ALA A 45 -4.28 -14.01 -5.40
N GLU A 46 -4.31 -14.68 -4.26
CA GLU A 46 -4.10 -14.07 -2.94
C GLU A 46 -2.71 -13.39 -2.83
N THR A 47 -1.67 -14.10 -3.25
CA THR A 47 -0.30 -13.57 -3.27
C THR A 47 -0.19 -12.36 -4.20
N LEU A 48 -0.83 -12.40 -5.37
CA LEU A 48 -0.84 -11.27 -6.31
C LEU A 48 -1.54 -10.05 -5.72
N ILE A 49 -2.67 -10.24 -5.04
CA ILE A 49 -3.41 -9.15 -4.40
C ILE A 49 -2.56 -8.51 -3.29
N ILE A 50 -1.97 -9.31 -2.41
CA ILE A 50 -1.14 -8.81 -1.32
C ILE A 50 0.06 -8.02 -1.86
N ARG A 51 0.75 -8.55 -2.85
CA ARG A 51 1.89 -7.88 -3.50
C ARG A 51 1.47 -6.58 -4.18
N SER A 52 0.34 -6.58 -4.90
CA SER A 52 -0.15 -5.38 -5.59
C SER A 52 -0.49 -4.26 -4.61
N VAL A 53 -1.20 -4.56 -3.53
CA VAL A 53 -1.58 -3.58 -2.51
C VAL A 53 -0.33 -3.00 -1.82
N GLY A 54 0.63 -3.85 -1.46
CA GLY A 54 1.90 -3.43 -0.86
C GLY A 54 2.73 -2.55 -1.80
N THR A 55 2.82 -2.92 -3.08
CA THR A 55 3.55 -2.15 -4.10
C THR A 55 2.90 -0.78 -4.32
N VAL A 56 1.58 -0.70 -4.43
CA VAL A 56 0.86 0.56 -4.62
C VAL A 56 1.00 1.45 -3.38
N ALA A 57 0.92 0.89 -2.15
CA ALA A 57 1.16 1.64 -0.92
C ALA A 57 2.59 2.22 -0.89
N PHE A 58 3.58 1.44 -1.29
CA PHE A 58 4.98 1.86 -1.36
C PHE A 58 5.20 2.97 -2.38
N VAL A 59 4.62 2.87 -3.57
CA VAL A 59 4.67 3.92 -4.60
C VAL A 59 4.02 5.20 -4.10
N LEU A 60 2.83 5.12 -3.47
CA LEU A 60 2.17 6.29 -2.88
C LEU A 60 3.02 6.95 -1.81
N LEU A 61 3.70 6.17 -0.95
CA LEU A 61 4.62 6.71 0.05
C LEU A 61 5.72 7.54 -0.62
N HIS A 62 6.35 7.03 -1.68
CA HIS A 62 7.40 7.76 -2.41
C HIS A 62 6.87 9.04 -3.05
N LEU A 63 5.68 8.99 -3.67
CA LEU A 63 5.04 10.17 -4.24
C LEU A 63 4.80 11.23 -3.16
N ILE A 64 4.29 10.85 -1.97
CA ILE A 64 4.05 11.75 -0.85
C ILE A 64 5.35 12.41 -0.37
N LEU A 65 6.44 11.64 -0.30
CA LEU A 65 7.75 12.15 0.10
C LEU A 65 8.33 13.12 -0.94
N CYS A 66 8.11 12.84 -2.22
CA CYS A 66 8.58 13.70 -3.32
C CYS A 66 7.83 15.03 -3.44
N ILE A 67 6.58 15.13 -2.96
CA ILE A 67 5.78 16.36 -3.07
C ILE A 67 6.49 17.56 -2.46
N GLY A 68 7.12 17.41 -1.30
CA GLY A 68 7.84 18.50 -0.63
C GLY A 68 8.98 19.08 -1.47
N PRO A 69 9.94 18.29 -1.92
CA PRO A 69 11.01 18.72 -2.83
C PRO A 69 10.47 19.28 -4.15
N LEU A 70 9.47 18.64 -4.77
CA LEU A 70 8.89 19.09 -6.04
C LEU A 70 8.27 20.48 -5.94
N CYS A 71 7.56 20.78 -4.84
CA CYS A 71 6.98 22.12 -4.63
C CYS A 71 8.04 23.20 -4.42
N ARG A 72 9.29 22.86 -4.06
CA ARG A 72 10.41 23.80 -3.98
C ARG A 72 11.01 24.09 -5.35
N ILE A 73 10.92 23.12 -6.27
CA ILE A 73 11.46 23.25 -7.63
C ILE A 73 10.48 24.01 -8.52
N ASP A 74 9.18 23.67 -8.45
CA ASP A 74 8.15 24.30 -9.27
C ASP A 74 6.83 24.49 -8.49
N SER A 75 6.33 25.72 -8.48
CA SER A 75 5.07 26.10 -7.82
C SER A 75 3.83 25.41 -8.42
N ARG A 76 3.92 24.83 -9.62
CA ARG A 76 2.81 24.07 -10.24
C ARG A 76 2.40 22.85 -9.41
N PHE A 77 3.28 22.34 -8.55
CA PHE A 77 3.02 21.20 -7.67
C PHE A 77 2.31 21.58 -6.35
N LEU A 78 2.09 22.87 -6.06
CA LEU A 78 1.39 23.32 -4.86
C LEU A 78 0.01 22.68 -4.64
N PRO A 79 -0.84 22.43 -5.67
CA PRO A 79 -2.11 21.73 -5.47
C PRO A 79 -1.96 20.32 -4.87
N LEU A 80 -0.87 19.61 -5.17
CA LEU A 80 -0.55 18.30 -4.59
C LEU A 80 -0.24 18.41 -3.08
N LEU A 81 0.41 19.50 -2.67
CA LEU A 81 0.72 19.74 -1.26
C LEU A 81 -0.56 19.87 -0.42
N TYR A 82 -1.58 20.56 -0.93
CA TYR A 82 -2.87 20.69 -0.25
C TYR A 82 -3.60 19.36 -0.07
N ASN A 83 -3.41 18.43 -1.01
CA ASN A 83 -4.07 17.13 -1.02
C ASN A 83 -3.18 16.00 -0.44
N ARG A 84 -1.97 16.32 0.00
CA ARG A 84 -1.01 15.36 0.57
C ARG A 84 -1.60 14.53 1.71
N ARG A 85 -2.46 15.13 2.54
CA ARG A 85 -3.13 14.44 3.64
C ARG A 85 -4.03 13.31 3.16
N HIS A 86 -4.82 13.53 2.10
CA HIS A 86 -5.70 12.51 1.53
C HIS A 86 -4.90 11.34 0.94
N MET A 87 -3.81 11.64 0.23
CA MET A 87 -2.88 10.61 -0.24
C MET A 87 -2.28 9.81 0.93
N GLY A 88 -1.90 10.48 2.02
CA GLY A 88 -1.35 9.83 3.21
C GLY A 88 -2.34 8.88 3.87
N VAL A 89 -3.61 9.27 3.99
CA VAL A 89 -4.68 8.40 4.51
C VAL A 89 -4.89 7.19 3.60
N CYS A 90 -4.94 7.39 2.28
CA CYS A 90 -5.08 6.31 1.31
C CYS A 90 -3.92 5.32 1.41
N MET A 91 -2.68 5.82 1.44
CA MET A 91 -1.47 5.00 1.62
C MET A 91 -1.51 4.21 2.92
N PHE A 92 -1.90 4.85 4.03
CA PHE A 92 -2.00 4.19 5.33
C PHE A 92 -3.02 3.05 5.31
N LEU A 93 -4.20 3.26 4.72
CA LEU A 93 -5.23 2.22 4.59
C LEU A 93 -4.74 1.04 3.75
N LEU A 94 -4.06 1.29 2.64
CA LEU A 94 -3.47 0.24 1.82
C LEU A 94 -2.39 -0.53 2.58
N ALA A 95 -1.51 0.17 3.32
CA ALA A 95 -0.48 -0.46 4.14
C ALA A 95 -1.09 -1.31 5.26
N LEU A 96 -2.18 -0.84 5.88
CA LEU A 96 -2.92 -1.58 6.91
C LEU A 96 -3.56 -2.85 6.34
N VAL A 97 -4.18 -2.76 5.16
CA VAL A 97 -4.75 -3.92 4.46
C VAL A 97 -3.63 -4.91 4.10
N HIS A 98 -2.53 -4.43 3.50
CA HIS A 98 -1.38 -5.27 3.17
C HIS A 98 -0.82 -5.99 4.40
N GLY A 99 -0.56 -5.27 5.48
CA GLY A 99 -0.04 -5.84 6.73
C GLY A 99 -1.00 -6.84 7.36
N GLY A 100 -2.31 -6.52 7.42
CA GLY A 100 -3.33 -7.39 7.94
C GLY A 100 -3.44 -8.72 7.16
N PHE A 101 -3.49 -8.65 5.84
CA PHE A 101 -3.51 -9.86 4.99
C PHE A 101 -2.22 -10.66 5.11
N SER A 102 -1.06 -10.02 5.20
CA SER A 102 0.22 -10.70 5.38
C SER A 102 0.27 -11.45 6.72
N ILE A 103 -0.22 -10.84 7.80
CA ILE A 103 -0.30 -11.51 9.11
C ILE A 103 -1.23 -12.73 9.04
N VAL A 104 -2.40 -12.57 8.44
CA VAL A 104 -3.35 -13.68 8.30
C VAL A 104 -2.75 -14.81 7.46
N GLN A 105 -2.18 -14.50 6.31
CA GLN A 105 -1.67 -15.51 5.38
C GLN A 105 -0.46 -16.27 5.93
N PHE A 106 0.48 -15.57 6.57
CA PHE A 106 1.75 -16.17 6.97
C PHE A 106 1.80 -16.60 8.43
N HIS A 107 0.91 -16.09 9.28
CA HIS A 107 0.98 -16.32 10.72
C HIS A 107 -0.30 -16.89 11.34
N ALA A 108 -1.49 -16.71 10.71
CA ALA A 108 -2.75 -17.20 11.31
C ALA A 108 -3.01 -18.69 11.08
N PHE A 109 -2.42 -19.29 10.05
CA PHE A 109 -2.62 -20.72 9.74
C PHE A 109 -1.62 -21.66 10.45
N GLY A 110 -0.77 -21.13 11.34
CA GLY A 110 0.14 -21.91 12.16
C GLY A 110 -0.46 -22.31 13.51
N ASN A 111 0.16 -23.26 14.21
CA ASN A 111 -0.24 -23.72 15.54
C ASN A 111 0.06 -22.73 16.68
N ARG A 112 0.55 -21.53 16.38
CA ARG A 112 0.91 -20.48 17.35
C ARG A 112 0.07 -19.23 17.17
N ASN A 113 -0.06 -18.47 18.26
CA ASN A 113 -0.72 -17.16 18.21
C ASN A 113 -0.03 -16.27 17.17
N PRO A 114 -0.78 -15.66 16.19
CA PRO A 114 -0.21 -14.85 15.12
C PRO A 114 0.67 -13.70 15.61
N LEU A 115 0.28 -13.04 16.70
CA LEU A 115 1.06 -11.93 17.28
C LEU A 115 2.41 -12.40 17.83
N VAL A 116 2.43 -13.55 18.49
CA VAL A 116 3.67 -14.16 18.99
C VAL A 116 4.57 -14.57 17.82
N SER A 117 3.98 -15.13 16.76
CA SER A 117 4.70 -15.56 15.56
C SER A 117 5.36 -14.40 14.83
N VAL A 118 4.72 -13.22 14.77
CA VAL A 118 5.28 -12.00 14.18
C VAL A 118 6.43 -11.44 15.01
N LEU A 119 6.32 -11.48 16.34
CA LEU A 119 7.28 -10.87 17.26
C LEU A 119 8.49 -11.78 17.58
N VAL A 120 8.32 -13.08 17.46
CA VAL A 120 9.39 -14.05 17.74
C VAL A 120 9.95 -14.56 16.42
N ALA A 121 11.20 -14.20 16.11
CA ALA A 121 11.93 -14.77 14.99
C ALA A 121 12.07 -16.29 15.19
N ASN A 122 11.30 -17.07 14.44
CA ASN A 122 11.24 -18.51 14.60
C ASN A 122 12.05 -19.19 13.48
N PRO A 123 13.07 -19.99 13.79
CA PRO A 123 13.85 -20.71 12.79
C PRO A 123 13.01 -21.68 11.94
N GLU A 124 11.89 -22.19 12.49
CA GLU A 124 10.95 -23.03 11.73
C GLU A 124 10.15 -22.26 10.67
N MET A 125 9.97 -20.94 10.83
CA MET A 125 9.38 -20.10 9.80
C MET A 125 10.27 -19.96 8.56
N ASN A 126 11.59 -19.94 8.75
CA ASN A 126 12.53 -19.93 7.65
C ASN A 126 12.50 -21.25 6.85
N ALA A 127 12.22 -22.38 7.50
CA ALA A 127 12.00 -23.65 6.82
C ALA A 127 10.70 -23.67 5.99
N GLY A 128 9.63 -22.98 6.46
CA GLY A 128 8.39 -22.79 5.69
C GLY A 128 8.54 -21.82 4.52
N LEU A 129 9.39 -20.82 4.64
CA LEU A 129 9.70 -19.87 3.56
C LEU A 129 10.56 -20.51 2.46
N SER A 130 11.32 -21.55 2.76
CA SER A 130 12.06 -22.34 1.75
C SER A 130 11.15 -23.18 0.84
N GLN A 131 9.88 -23.35 1.21
CA GLN A 131 8.88 -23.99 0.35
C GLN A 131 8.19 -23.02 -0.63
N PHE A 132 8.41 -21.72 -0.51
CA PHE A 132 8.07 -20.80 -1.58
C PHE A 132 9.10 -20.97 -2.70
N PRO A 133 8.67 -21.15 -3.96
CA PRO A 133 9.57 -21.44 -5.08
C PRO A 133 10.34 -20.17 -5.52
N PHE A 134 11.14 -19.63 -4.63
CA PHE A 134 12.32 -18.87 -4.98
C PHE A 134 13.48 -19.87 -5.06
N GLN A 135 13.38 -20.79 -6.02
CA GLN A 135 14.59 -21.46 -6.46
C GLN A 135 15.44 -20.41 -7.16
N PRO A 136 16.71 -20.23 -6.75
CA PRO A 136 17.64 -19.46 -7.57
C PRO A 136 17.64 -20.11 -8.96
N LEU A 137 17.55 -19.28 -9.97
CA LEU A 137 17.81 -19.70 -11.35
C LEU A 137 19.28 -20.12 -11.41
N ASP A 138 19.54 -21.43 -11.46
CA ASP A 138 20.82 -21.97 -11.81
C ASP A 138 21.14 -21.64 -13.29
#